data_0c76bc4f7b6bd7021fe5969a44f199af
#
_entry.id   0c76bc4f7b6bd7021fe5969a44f199af
#
_cell.length_a   1.000
_cell.length_b   1.000
_cell.length_c   1.000
_cell.angle_alpha   90.00
_cell.angle_beta   90.00
_cell.angle_gamma   90.00
#
_symmetry.space_group_name_H-M   'P 1'
#
loop_
_entity.id
_entity.type
_entity.pdbx_description
1 polymer ?
#
loop_
_entity_poly.entity_id
_entity_poly.type
_entity_poly.pdbx_seq_one_letter_code
_entity_poly.pdbx_strand_id
1 'polypeptide(L)'
;QRAGDPGKPTSKAAEAIQAASETTYWDRTDRFEEKLKLLEAAWQRKDFRLARALAHSLRTTAIQAQAEEESPGTPLMPAARFESVDALPSPWRNWAKGWRYFKTLTIEETIGQERPAEPVEVLLSFPTEQVTSLTREVRVARVNEGALKEVPCQVFGEVRRGNERLCKLLFMADTPARQTQTFLVLHGNPDAELPAYPTDLVTTGEGFGLDIENQFFKASLSRQMGQLERLTLKREHGLELFSGGEGHGEPPGIDWAHDYIDSGGFQKLRVTMWDACPDYEVVRGPLCTIVRRWGFPYSPVHPVFSPSRLHIDIEYRFYAGLPWFHKSSSMQAVKNFEAEALRDDEWVFSGQSFTDVVWMGPDGKLRIGEVDPKYKDHLWGVGFFNKESKDSFIALFLEHKAEGLPELKHSGAPTMSYRWHGQLWSRYPLPGKHLPAGAVLHEKNAYVALPFTTAEG
;
A
#
# COMPACT_ATOMS: atom_id res chain seq x y z
N GLN A 1 -11.20 38.42 -17.41
CA GLN A 1 -10.80 37.14 -17.99
C GLN A 1 -11.38 36.02 -17.12
N ARG A 2 -12.23 35.19 -17.72
CA ARG A 2 -13.01 34.15 -17.06
C ARG A 2 -12.05 33.05 -16.61
N ALA A 3 -12.12 32.65 -15.34
CA ALA A 3 -11.50 31.45 -14.82
C ALA A 3 -12.10 30.25 -15.59
N GLY A 4 -11.24 29.51 -16.27
CA GLY A 4 -11.61 28.27 -16.95
C GLY A 4 -11.97 27.19 -15.94
N ASP A 5 -13.05 26.50 -16.24
CA ASP A 5 -13.50 25.26 -15.62
C ASP A 5 -12.31 24.28 -15.46
N PRO A 6 -12.07 23.64 -14.30
CA PRO A 6 -11.04 22.61 -14.15
C PRO A 6 -11.45 21.42 -15.02
N GLY A 7 -10.86 21.36 -16.21
CA GLY A 7 -11.25 20.51 -17.31
C GLY A 7 -11.25 19.04 -16.93
N LYS A 8 -12.27 18.32 -17.42
CA LYS A 8 -12.26 16.87 -17.58
C LYS A 8 -10.90 16.45 -18.14
N PRO A 9 -10.24 15.42 -17.57
CA PRO A 9 -9.02 14.89 -18.17
C PRO A 9 -9.29 14.57 -19.64
N THR A 10 -8.44 15.05 -20.52
CA THR A 10 -8.58 14.76 -21.95
C THR A 10 -8.52 13.25 -22.14
N SER A 11 -9.23 12.69 -23.12
CA SER A 11 -9.24 11.26 -23.43
C SER A 11 -7.82 10.67 -23.54
N LYS A 12 -6.87 11.45 -24.06
CA LYS A 12 -5.45 11.09 -24.14
C LYS A 12 -4.76 10.92 -22.76
N ALA A 13 -5.12 11.71 -21.76
CA ALA A 13 -4.57 11.55 -20.41
C ALA A 13 -5.16 10.30 -19.73
N ALA A 14 -6.44 10.03 -19.92
CA ALA A 14 -7.09 8.82 -19.44
C ALA A 14 -6.53 7.57 -20.15
N GLU A 15 -6.29 7.62 -21.45
CA GLU A 15 -5.65 6.54 -22.22
C GLU A 15 -4.19 6.30 -21.79
N ALA A 16 -3.45 7.37 -21.50
CA ALA A 16 -2.07 7.24 -21.00
C ALA A 16 -2.03 6.63 -19.59
N ILE A 17 -2.99 6.97 -18.71
CA ILE A 17 -3.13 6.37 -17.38
C ILE A 17 -3.50 4.89 -17.51
N GLN A 18 -4.41 4.56 -18.42
CA GLN A 18 -4.79 3.19 -18.72
C GLN A 18 -3.61 2.39 -19.28
N ALA A 19 -2.91 2.91 -20.29
CA ALA A 19 -1.72 2.26 -20.86
C ALA A 19 -0.65 2.02 -19.78
N ALA A 20 -0.43 2.97 -18.87
CA ALA A 20 0.49 2.82 -17.76
C ALA A 20 0.03 1.75 -16.75
N SER A 21 -1.28 1.62 -16.50
CA SER A 21 -1.82 0.59 -15.59
C SER A 21 -1.87 -0.80 -16.22
N GLU A 22 -2.10 -0.89 -17.53
CA GLU A 22 -2.09 -2.16 -18.28
C GLU A 22 -0.68 -2.71 -18.48
N THR A 23 0.32 -1.84 -18.65
CA THR A 23 1.72 -2.24 -18.89
C THR A 23 2.39 -2.84 -17.67
N THR A 24 2.00 -2.45 -16.47
CA THR A 24 2.75 -2.80 -15.25
C THR A 24 2.62 -4.25 -14.81
N TYR A 25 1.55 -4.94 -15.12
CA TYR A 25 1.34 -6.32 -14.64
C TYR A 25 1.73 -7.42 -15.64
N TRP A 26 1.54 -7.20 -16.92
CA TRP A 26 1.91 -8.14 -18.00
C TRP A 26 3.42 -8.29 -18.18
N ASP A 27 4.16 -7.31 -17.72
CA ASP A 27 5.57 -7.13 -17.98
C ASP A 27 6.50 -8.00 -17.10
N ARG A 28 5.96 -8.79 -16.15
CA ARG A 28 6.80 -9.56 -15.23
C ARG A 28 7.54 -10.69 -15.95
N THR A 29 6.85 -11.45 -16.78
CA THR A 29 7.45 -12.57 -17.51
C THR A 29 8.39 -12.04 -18.59
N ASP A 30 7.95 -11.04 -19.34
CA ASP A 30 8.75 -10.41 -20.39
C ASP A 30 9.98 -9.73 -19.79
N ARG A 31 9.85 -9.04 -18.67
CA ARG A 31 10.97 -8.45 -17.94
C ARG A 31 11.91 -9.50 -17.38
N PHE A 32 11.42 -10.64 -16.94
CA PHE A 32 12.26 -11.73 -16.46
C PHE A 32 13.16 -12.26 -17.59
N GLU A 33 12.59 -12.53 -18.77
CA GLU A 33 13.34 -12.97 -19.93
C GLU A 33 14.32 -11.91 -20.45
N GLU A 34 13.90 -10.65 -20.48
CA GLU A 34 14.77 -9.53 -20.84
C GLU A 34 15.94 -9.38 -19.89
N LYS A 35 15.70 -9.41 -18.58
CA LYS A 35 16.75 -9.37 -17.56
C LYS A 35 17.70 -10.55 -17.66
N LEU A 36 17.17 -11.74 -17.98
CA LEU A 36 18.03 -12.92 -18.19
C LEU A 36 18.96 -12.74 -19.38
N LYS A 37 18.47 -12.23 -20.50
CA LYS A 37 19.30 -11.90 -21.68
C LYS A 37 20.35 -10.83 -21.36
N LEU A 38 19.95 -9.80 -20.59
CA LEU A 38 20.90 -8.77 -20.15
C LEU A 38 21.95 -9.33 -19.19
N LEU A 39 21.60 -10.25 -18.31
CA LEU A 39 22.54 -10.95 -17.43
C LEU A 39 23.56 -11.75 -18.23
N GLU A 40 23.11 -12.55 -19.18
CA GLU A 40 23.99 -13.30 -20.07
C GLU A 40 24.95 -12.38 -20.84
N ALA A 41 24.43 -11.29 -21.40
CA ALA A 41 25.26 -10.31 -22.11
C ALA A 41 26.26 -9.60 -21.19
N ALA A 42 25.88 -9.27 -19.97
CA ALA A 42 26.79 -8.68 -18.98
C ALA A 42 27.91 -9.66 -18.58
N TRP A 43 27.53 -10.94 -18.37
CA TRP A 43 28.48 -12.00 -18.05
C TRP A 43 29.51 -12.21 -19.18
N GLN A 44 29.06 -12.27 -20.42
CA GLN A 44 29.93 -12.42 -21.59
C GLN A 44 30.92 -11.25 -21.75
N ARG A 45 30.47 -10.04 -21.43
CA ARG A 45 31.32 -8.83 -21.45
C ARG A 45 32.20 -8.68 -20.21
N LYS A 46 32.14 -9.60 -19.26
CA LYS A 46 32.85 -9.56 -17.97
C LYS A 46 32.48 -8.33 -17.12
N ASP A 47 31.29 -7.76 -17.35
CA ASP A 47 30.74 -6.74 -16.47
C ASP A 47 30.06 -7.42 -15.25
N PHE A 48 30.91 -7.87 -14.33
CA PHE A 48 30.47 -8.62 -13.15
C PHE A 48 29.62 -7.80 -12.19
N ARG A 49 29.75 -6.46 -12.22
CA ARG A 49 28.92 -5.59 -11.39
C ARG A 49 27.46 -5.59 -11.89
N LEU A 50 27.27 -5.37 -13.19
CA LEU A 50 25.94 -5.42 -13.81
C LEU A 50 25.37 -6.84 -13.74
N ALA A 51 26.15 -7.86 -14.04
CA ALA A 51 25.71 -9.26 -13.97
C ALA A 51 25.21 -9.62 -12.55
N ARG A 52 25.91 -9.18 -11.51
CA ARG A 52 25.49 -9.37 -10.12
C ARG A 52 24.18 -8.66 -9.83
N ALA A 53 24.02 -7.41 -10.21
CA ALA A 53 22.79 -6.64 -10.01
C ALA A 53 21.59 -7.31 -10.69
N LEU A 54 21.75 -7.74 -11.94
CA LEU A 54 20.70 -8.44 -12.68
C LEU A 54 20.35 -9.81 -12.07
N ALA A 55 21.34 -10.57 -11.60
CA ALA A 55 21.11 -11.84 -10.91
C ALA A 55 20.32 -11.64 -9.60
N HIS A 56 20.61 -10.58 -8.86
CA HIS A 56 19.84 -10.22 -7.67
C HIS A 56 18.39 -9.86 -8.01
N SER A 57 18.17 -9.04 -9.03
CA SER A 57 16.83 -8.65 -9.49
C SER A 57 16.01 -9.88 -9.94
N LEU A 58 16.59 -10.79 -10.74
CA LEU A 58 15.95 -12.04 -11.16
C LEU A 58 15.57 -12.93 -9.97
N ARG A 59 16.46 -13.05 -8.98
CA ARG A 59 16.20 -13.80 -7.76
C ARG A 59 15.04 -13.20 -6.97
N THR A 60 14.99 -11.88 -6.85
CA THR A 60 13.90 -11.15 -6.20
C THR A 60 12.56 -11.46 -6.86
N THR A 61 12.50 -11.36 -8.19
CA THR A 61 11.29 -11.68 -8.96
C THR A 61 10.85 -13.14 -8.77
N ALA A 62 11.81 -14.09 -8.74
CA ALA A 62 11.50 -15.50 -8.52
C ALA A 62 10.97 -15.79 -7.11
N ILE A 63 11.56 -15.19 -6.06
CA ILE A 63 11.08 -15.33 -4.68
C ILE A 63 9.67 -14.79 -4.54
N GLN A 64 9.38 -13.66 -5.16
CA GLN A 64 8.06 -13.07 -5.10
C GLN A 64 7.01 -13.89 -5.85
N ALA A 65 7.34 -14.42 -7.03
CA ALA A 65 6.44 -15.31 -7.76
C ALA A 65 6.13 -16.57 -6.94
N GLN A 66 7.13 -17.15 -6.28
CA GLN A 66 6.94 -18.29 -5.38
C GLN A 66 6.06 -17.91 -4.17
N ALA A 67 6.28 -16.77 -3.54
CA ALA A 67 5.46 -16.32 -2.41
C ALA A 67 4.00 -16.05 -2.82
N GLU A 68 3.76 -15.58 -4.05
CA GLU A 68 2.41 -15.42 -4.61
C GLU A 68 1.73 -16.76 -4.90
N GLU A 69 2.49 -17.81 -5.26
CA GLU A 69 1.96 -19.15 -5.45
C GLU A 69 1.70 -19.89 -4.13
N GLU A 70 2.57 -19.73 -3.15
CA GLU A 70 2.52 -20.40 -1.85
C GLU A 70 1.62 -19.67 -0.85
N SER A 71 1.48 -18.36 -0.98
CA SER A 71 0.51 -17.62 -0.18
C SER A 71 -0.87 -18.09 -0.60
N PRO A 72 -1.69 -18.65 0.30
CA PRO A 72 -3.11 -18.78 0.06
C PRO A 72 -3.63 -17.34 -0.01
N GLY A 73 -3.45 -16.72 -1.17
CA GLY A 73 -4.06 -15.44 -1.46
C GLY A 73 -5.47 -15.48 -0.94
N THR A 74 -6.00 -14.39 -0.47
CA THR A 74 -7.41 -14.23 -0.08
C THR A 74 -8.23 -15.21 -0.88
N PRO A 75 -8.89 -16.21 -0.27
CA PRO A 75 -9.44 -17.35 -0.98
C PRO A 75 -10.16 -16.81 -2.19
N LEU A 76 -9.75 -17.23 -3.39
CA LEU A 76 -10.45 -16.92 -4.62
C LEU A 76 -11.88 -17.27 -4.31
N MET A 77 -12.72 -16.28 -4.11
CA MET A 77 -14.16 -16.50 -3.96
C MET A 77 -14.50 -17.42 -5.12
N PRO A 78 -15.01 -18.63 -4.86
CA PRO A 78 -15.29 -19.59 -5.93
C PRO A 78 -16.02 -18.79 -6.98
N ALA A 79 -15.63 -18.88 -8.26
CA ALA A 79 -16.08 -18.06 -9.36
C ALA A 79 -17.60 -17.89 -9.23
N ALA A 80 -18.01 -16.88 -8.49
CA ALA A 80 -19.41 -16.65 -8.21
C ALA A 80 -19.94 -16.17 -9.53
N ARG A 81 -20.80 -17.00 -10.13
CA ARG A 81 -21.36 -16.80 -11.44
C ARG A 81 -21.96 -15.41 -11.53
N PHE A 82 -21.51 -14.66 -12.50
CA PHE A 82 -22.21 -13.46 -12.88
C PHE A 82 -23.57 -13.86 -13.48
N GLU A 83 -24.58 -13.13 -13.10
CA GLU A 83 -25.93 -13.32 -13.61
C GLU A 83 -26.16 -12.45 -14.84
N SER A 84 -27.10 -12.85 -15.72
CA SER A 84 -27.52 -12.01 -16.83
C SER A 84 -28.25 -10.78 -16.31
N VAL A 85 -27.96 -9.61 -16.89
CA VAL A 85 -28.67 -8.34 -16.61
C VAL A 85 -30.19 -8.48 -16.84
N ASP A 86 -30.62 -9.42 -17.67
CA ASP A 86 -32.06 -9.70 -17.89
C ASP A 86 -32.79 -10.15 -16.63
N ALA A 87 -32.08 -10.69 -15.64
CA ALA A 87 -32.63 -11.08 -14.35
C ALA A 87 -32.89 -9.89 -13.42
N LEU A 88 -32.37 -8.70 -13.72
CA LEU A 88 -32.58 -7.50 -12.91
C LEU A 88 -34.05 -7.01 -12.99
N PRO A 89 -34.57 -6.38 -11.92
CA PRO A 89 -35.83 -5.63 -11.95
C PRO A 89 -35.85 -4.60 -13.08
N SER A 90 -37.02 -4.33 -13.65
CA SER A 90 -37.15 -3.44 -14.80
C SER A 90 -36.47 -2.08 -14.66
N PRO A 91 -36.57 -1.35 -13.54
CA PRO A 91 -35.89 -0.07 -13.37
C PRO A 91 -34.36 -0.20 -13.46
N TRP A 92 -33.80 -1.25 -12.85
CA TRP A 92 -32.35 -1.51 -12.85
C TRP A 92 -31.84 -2.00 -14.21
N ARG A 93 -32.62 -2.83 -14.89
CA ARG A 93 -32.33 -3.28 -16.25
C ARG A 93 -32.24 -2.11 -17.22
N ASN A 94 -33.12 -1.12 -17.10
CA ASN A 94 -33.09 0.05 -17.94
C ASN A 94 -31.81 0.89 -17.70
N TRP A 95 -31.36 0.99 -16.45
CA TRP A 95 -30.10 1.64 -16.11
C TRP A 95 -28.89 0.87 -16.66
N ALA A 96 -28.91 -0.45 -16.50
CA ALA A 96 -27.83 -1.36 -16.93
C ALA A 96 -27.83 -1.66 -18.45
N LYS A 97 -28.58 -0.91 -19.25
CA LYS A 97 -28.64 -1.10 -20.69
C LYS A 97 -27.24 -0.99 -21.32
N GLY A 98 -26.87 -2.02 -22.08
CA GLY A 98 -25.54 -2.14 -22.70
C GLY A 98 -24.62 -3.14 -22.00
N TRP A 99 -24.76 -3.34 -20.70
CA TRP A 99 -24.07 -4.42 -19.99
C TRP A 99 -24.82 -5.74 -20.13
N ARG A 100 -24.08 -6.85 -20.09
CA ARG A 100 -24.63 -8.21 -20.25
C ARG A 100 -24.73 -8.95 -18.92
N TYR A 101 -23.82 -8.69 -18.00
CA TYR A 101 -23.67 -9.45 -16.77
C TYR A 101 -23.56 -8.55 -15.55
N PHE A 102 -24.01 -9.07 -14.42
CA PHE A 102 -23.83 -8.41 -13.12
C PHE A 102 -23.52 -9.41 -12.01
N LYS A 103 -22.95 -8.89 -10.92
CA LYS A 103 -22.76 -9.58 -9.65
C LYS A 103 -23.15 -8.67 -8.52
N THR A 104 -23.87 -9.21 -7.53
CA THR A 104 -24.24 -8.49 -6.33
C THR A 104 -23.11 -8.58 -5.29
N LEU A 105 -22.75 -7.45 -4.71
CA LEU A 105 -21.89 -7.34 -3.54
C LEU A 105 -22.70 -6.72 -2.41
N THR A 106 -22.53 -7.24 -1.20
CA THR A 106 -23.20 -6.74 0.01
C THR A 106 -22.14 -6.36 1.03
N ILE A 107 -22.24 -5.15 1.55
CA ILE A 107 -21.40 -4.63 2.61
C ILE A 107 -22.28 -4.35 3.82
N GLU A 108 -21.92 -4.93 4.95
CA GLU A 108 -22.64 -4.78 6.21
C GLU A 108 -21.75 -4.08 7.24
N GLU A 109 -22.25 -3.01 7.84
CA GLU A 109 -21.63 -2.37 8.98
C GLU A 109 -22.22 -2.95 10.27
N THR A 110 -21.38 -3.65 11.07
CA THR A 110 -21.81 -4.44 12.23
C THR A 110 -21.47 -3.82 13.58
N ILE A 111 -20.58 -2.82 13.60
CA ILE A 111 -20.03 -2.24 14.85
C ILE A 111 -20.93 -1.10 15.36
N GLY A 112 -21.66 -0.44 14.47
CA GLY A 112 -22.50 0.71 14.77
C GLY A 112 -21.79 2.05 14.55
N GLN A 113 -20.78 2.06 13.65
CA GLN A 113 -20.06 3.25 13.24
C GLN A 113 -20.37 3.56 11.78
N GLU A 114 -20.78 4.79 11.50
CA GLU A 114 -20.89 5.26 10.13
C GLU A 114 -19.52 5.25 9.45
N ARG A 115 -19.46 4.72 8.23
CA ARG A 115 -18.23 4.61 7.44
C ARG A 115 -18.38 5.35 6.11
N PRO A 116 -18.12 6.66 6.10
CA PRO A 116 -18.16 7.43 4.87
C PRO A 116 -16.91 7.15 4.04
N ALA A 117 -17.09 7.01 2.74
CA ALA A 117 -16.01 6.83 1.76
C ALA A 117 -14.97 5.75 2.13
N GLU A 118 -15.44 4.62 2.70
CA GLU A 118 -14.57 3.48 3.03
C GLU A 118 -14.05 2.83 1.74
N PRO A 119 -12.71 2.68 1.55
CA PRO A 119 -12.16 1.97 0.41
C PRO A 119 -12.46 0.47 0.50
N VAL A 120 -13.21 -0.04 -0.45
CA VAL A 120 -13.54 -1.46 -0.57
C VAL A 120 -12.81 -2.05 -1.75
N GLU A 121 -11.92 -3.01 -1.49
CA GLU A 121 -11.21 -3.76 -2.52
C GLU A 121 -11.73 -5.19 -2.58
N VAL A 122 -12.07 -5.65 -3.78
CA VAL A 122 -12.52 -7.02 -4.03
C VAL A 122 -11.73 -7.63 -5.18
N LEU A 123 -11.37 -8.90 -5.04
CA LEU A 123 -10.79 -9.69 -6.11
C LEU A 123 -11.90 -10.32 -6.94
N LEU A 124 -11.88 -10.11 -8.24
CA LEU A 124 -12.88 -10.62 -9.16
C LEU A 124 -12.23 -11.46 -10.27
N SER A 125 -12.95 -12.46 -10.73
CA SER A 125 -12.60 -13.26 -11.90
C SER A 125 -13.70 -13.15 -12.95
N PHE A 126 -13.30 -12.93 -14.19
CA PHE A 126 -14.17 -12.79 -15.35
C PHE A 126 -13.77 -13.79 -16.42
N PRO A 127 -14.73 -14.52 -17.05
CA PRO A 127 -14.43 -15.31 -18.23
C PRO A 127 -13.86 -14.43 -19.36
N THR A 128 -12.75 -14.86 -19.95
CA THR A 128 -12.03 -14.06 -20.97
C THR A 128 -12.91 -13.70 -22.16
N GLU A 129 -13.86 -14.55 -22.52
CA GLU A 129 -14.79 -14.33 -23.62
C GLU A 129 -15.90 -13.32 -23.31
N GLN A 130 -16.10 -12.98 -22.03
CA GLN A 130 -17.17 -12.07 -21.58
C GLN A 130 -16.72 -10.62 -21.42
N VAL A 131 -15.43 -10.36 -21.49
CA VAL A 131 -14.88 -9.02 -21.28
C VAL A 131 -13.67 -8.77 -22.15
N THR A 132 -13.67 -7.65 -22.87
CA THR A 132 -12.56 -7.25 -23.76
C THR A 132 -11.57 -6.37 -23.00
N SER A 133 -12.06 -5.43 -22.21
CA SER A 133 -11.25 -4.51 -21.39
C SER A 133 -11.89 -4.31 -20.03
N LEU A 134 -11.24 -4.79 -18.98
CA LEU A 134 -11.77 -4.68 -17.62
C LEU A 134 -11.90 -3.21 -17.17
N THR A 135 -10.96 -2.37 -17.51
CA THR A 135 -10.97 -0.95 -17.13
C THR A 135 -12.10 -0.16 -17.80
N ARG A 136 -12.49 -0.55 -19.00
CA ARG A 136 -13.58 0.09 -19.76
C ARG A 136 -14.94 -0.47 -19.41
N GLU A 137 -15.03 -1.77 -19.24
CA GLU A 137 -16.31 -2.49 -19.17
C GLU A 137 -16.81 -2.71 -17.74
N VAL A 138 -15.96 -2.65 -16.73
CA VAL A 138 -16.41 -2.84 -15.34
C VAL A 138 -16.99 -1.54 -14.77
N ARG A 139 -18.18 -1.63 -14.18
CA ARG A 139 -18.83 -0.53 -13.45
C ARG A 139 -19.36 -1.03 -12.12
N VAL A 140 -19.44 -0.12 -11.16
CA VAL A 140 -20.09 -0.36 -9.88
C VAL A 140 -21.29 0.56 -9.76
N ALA A 141 -22.43 0.00 -9.36
CA ALA A 141 -23.62 0.78 -9.05
C ALA A 141 -24.12 0.44 -7.67
N ARG A 142 -24.42 1.45 -6.85
CA ARG A 142 -25.08 1.30 -5.56
C ARG A 142 -26.59 1.22 -5.76
N VAL A 143 -27.22 0.28 -5.07
CA VAL A 143 -28.70 0.23 -4.96
C VAL A 143 -29.14 1.25 -3.92
N ASN A 144 -29.91 2.23 -4.35
CA ASN A 144 -30.45 3.28 -3.48
C ASN A 144 -31.96 3.46 -3.74
N GLU A 145 -32.80 3.20 -2.73
CA GLU A 145 -34.25 3.38 -2.79
C GLU A 145 -34.92 2.83 -4.06
N GLY A 146 -34.45 1.67 -4.53
CA GLY A 146 -35.00 1.03 -5.74
C GLY A 146 -34.40 1.54 -7.08
N ALA A 147 -33.47 2.48 -7.04
CA ALA A 147 -32.73 2.97 -8.21
C ALA A 147 -31.25 2.54 -8.14
N LEU A 148 -30.57 2.54 -9.29
CA LEU A 148 -29.14 2.35 -9.39
C LEU A 148 -28.44 3.72 -9.56
N LYS A 149 -27.37 3.91 -8.80
CA LYS A 149 -26.48 5.06 -8.93
C LYS A 149 -25.06 4.57 -9.14
N GLU A 150 -24.40 5.02 -10.22
CA GLU A 150 -23.00 4.69 -10.46
C GLU A 150 -22.11 5.20 -9.33
N VAL A 151 -21.18 4.36 -8.93
CA VAL A 151 -20.14 4.66 -7.94
C VAL A 151 -18.80 4.64 -8.65
N PRO A 152 -17.96 5.66 -8.48
CA PRO A 152 -16.60 5.64 -9.02
C PRO A 152 -15.87 4.37 -8.60
N CYS A 153 -15.22 3.72 -9.56
CA CYS A 153 -14.46 2.51 -9.31
C CYS A 153 -13.15 2.51 -10.11
N GLN A 154 -12.21 1.73 -9.63
CA GLN A 154 -10.89 1.57 -10.24
C GLN A 154 -10.56 0.08 -10.33
N VAL A 155 -10.23 -0.38 -11.53
CA VAL A 155 -9.76 -1.74 -11.80
C VAL A 155 -8.25 -1.72 -11.98
N PHE A 156 -7.54 -2.66 -11.35
CA PHE A 156 -6.09 -2.80 -11.47
C PHE A 156 -5.63 -4.22 -11.16
N GLY A 157 -4.34 -4.50 -11.38
CA GLY A 157 -3.76 -5.80 -11.07
C GLY A 157 -4.37 -6.94 -11.90
N GLU A 158 -4.56 -6.72 -13.19
CA GLU A 158 -5.12 -7.73 -14.07
C GLU A 158 -4.15 -8.88 -14.32
N VAL A 159 -4.64 -10.14 -14.19
CA VAL A 159 -3.90 -11.38 -14.46
C VAL A 159 -4.76 -12.32 -15.28
N ARG A 160 -4.17 -12.98 -16.26
CA ARG A 160 -4.82 -14.11 -16.96
C ARG A 160 -4.42 -15.43 -16.33
N ARG A 161 -5.43 -16.27 -16.06
CA ARG A 161 -5.26 -17.66 -15.67
C ARG A 161 -6.17 -18.55 -16.54
N GLY A 162 -5.59 -19.15 -17.55
CA GLY A 162 -6.37 -19.95 -18.51
C GLY A 162 -7.43 -19.09 -19.22
N ASN A 163 -8.70 -19.44 -19.03
CA ASN A 163 -9.84 -18.74 -19.64
C ASN A 163 -10.42 -17.64 -18.73
N GLU A 164 -9.73 -17.27 -17.68
CA GLU A 164 -10.17 -16.24 -16.73
C GLU A 164 -9.23 -15.04 -16.70
N ARG A 165 -9.81 -13.88 -16.50
CA ARG A 165 -9.12 -12.62 -16.21
C ARG A 165 -9.45 -12.22 -14.77
N LEU A 166 -8.45 -12.22 -13.91
CA LEU A 166 -8.57 -11.78 -12.52
C LEU A 166 -8.18 -10.33 -12.44
N CYS A 167 -8.83 -9.57 -11.57
CA CYS A 167 -8.43 -8.21 -11.25
C CYS A 167 -8.87 -7.81 -9.85
N LYS A 168 -8.27 -6.76 -9.35
CA LYS A 168 -8.74 -6.05 -8.16
C LYS A 168 -9.66 -4.92 -8.59
N LEU A 169 -10.79 -4.81 -7.92
CA LEU A 169 -11.74 -3.72 -8.07
C LEU A 169 -11.80 -2.93 -6.77
N LEU A 170 -11.50 -1.64 -6.84
CA LEU A 170 -11.61 -0.68 -5.75
C LEU A 170 -12.77 0.27 -6.00
N PHE A 171 -13.57 0.52 -4.99
CA PHE A 171 -14.59 1.58 -4.97
C PHE A 171 -14.76 2.13 -3.57
N MET A 172 -15.34 3.34 -3.44
CA MET A 172 -15.62 3.96 -2.15
C MET A 172 -17.05 3.66 -1.74
N ALA A 173 -17.23 3.05 -0.56
CA ALA A 173 -18.55 2.72 -0.01
C ALA A 173 -18.90 3.65 1.15
N ASP A 174 -20.12 4.20 1.10
CA ASP A 174 -20.73 4.87 2.25
C ASP A 174 -21.64 3.85 2.92
N THR A 175 -21.31 3.43 4.13
CA THR A 175 -22.10 2.45 4.87
C THR A 175 -22.56 3.09 6.19
N PRO A 176 -23.87 3.41 6.34
CA PRO A 176 -24.39 3.92 7.59
C PRO A 176 -24.28 2.88 8.72
N ALA A 177 -24.24 3.37 9.94
CA ALA A 177 -24.12 2.54 11.14
C ALA A 177 -25.21 1.45 11.18
N ARG A 178 -24.81 0.20 11.40
CA ARG A 178 -25.68 -0.99 11.48
C ARG A 178 -26.57 -1.21 10.26
N GLN A 179 -26.10 -0.81 9.09
CA GLN A 179 -26.84 -1.02 7.85
C GLN A 179 -26.07 -1.86 6.86
N THR A 180 -26.83 -2.42 5.95
CA THR A 180 -26.33 -3.19 4.81
C THR A 180 -26.50 -2.35 3.55
N GLN A 181 -25.45 -2.26 2.75
CA GLN A 181 -25.48 -1.62 1.44
C GLN A 181 -25.27 -2.66 0.35
N THR A 182 -26.04 -2.55 -0.71
CA THR A 182 -25.94 -3.44 -1.88
C THR A 182 -25.36 -2.69 -3.06
N PHE A 183 -24.38 -3.34 -3.71
CA PHE A 183 -23.74 -2.86 -4.91
C PHE A 183 -23.86 -3.90 -6.02
N LEU A 184 -23.97 -3.47 -7.25
CA LEU A 184 -23.89 -4.31 -8.44
C LEU A 184 -22.57 -4.02 -9.16
N VAL A 185 -21.81 -5.05 -9.45
CA VAL A 185 -20.69 -4.99 -10.38
C VAL A 185 -21.17 -5.46 -11.74
N LEU A 186 -21.10 -4.58 -12.73
CA LEU A 186 -21.55 -4.86 -14.09
C LEU A 186 -20.35 -5.03 -15.03
N HIS A 187 -20.47 -5.90 -16.02
CA HIS A 187 -19.48 -6.06 -17.08
C HIS A 187 -20.08 -6.58 -18.41
N GLY A 188 -19.23 -6.71 -19.42
CA GLY A 188 -19.62 -7.26 -20.72
C GLY A 188 -20.31 -6.24 -21.63
N ASN A 189 -19.87 -4.98 -21.58
CA ASN A 189 -20.26 -3.93 -22.52
C ASN A 189 -19.05 -3.53 -23.37
N PRO A 190 -18.83 -4.15 -24.53
CA PRO A 190 -17.65 -3.87 -25.37
C PRO A 190 -17.63 -2.43 -25.93
N ASP A 191 -18.79 -1.78 -25.97
CA ASP A 191 -18.93 -0.38 -26.43
C ASP A 191 -18.77 0.64 -25.29
N ALA A 192 -18.50 0.19 -24.07
CA ALA A 192 -18.31 1.10 -22.93
C ALA A 192 -17.09 1.99 -23.14
N GLU A 193 -17.27 3.25 -22.86
CA GLU A 193 -16.16 4.21 -22.81
C GLU A 193 -15.39 4.08 -21.48
N LEU A 194 -14.12 4.51 -21.49
CA LEU A 194 -13.34 4.60 -20.25
C LEU A 194 -14.01 5.62 -19.32
N PRO A 195 -14.32 5.26 -18.07
CA PRO A 195 -14.99 6.17 -17.17
C PRO A 195 -14.06 7.32 -16.77
N ALA A 196 -14.58 8.53 -16.77
CA ALA A 196 -13.89 9.73 -16.31
C ALA A 196 -14.49 10.16 -14.98
N TYR A 197 -13.93 9.65 -13.87
CA TYR A 197 -14.38 10.04 -12.54
C TYR A 197 -13.64 11.29 -12.04
N PRO A 198 -14.34 12.22 -11.38
CA PRO A 198 -13.68 13.34 -10.72
C PRO A 198 -12.78 12.82 -9.60
N THR A 199 -11.60 13.41 -9.47
CA THR A 199 -10.65 13.06 -8.43
C THR A 199 -9.84 14.27 -8.00
N ASP A 200 -9.48 14.31 -6.72
CA ASP A 200 -8.50 15.25 -6.16
C ASP A 200 -7.09 14.63 -6.12
N LEU A 201 -6.96 13.35 -6.49
CA LEU A 201 -5.69 12.62 -6.46
C LEU A 201 -4.86 12.93 -7.70
N VAL A 202 -3.72 13.57 -7.50
CA VAL A 202 -2.77 13.92 -8.55
C VAL A 202 -1.46 13.18 -8.28
N THR A 203 -0.98 12.47 -9.30
CA THR A 203 0.29 11.73 -9.23
C THR A 203 1.21 12.18 -10.33
N THR A 204 2.39 12.68 -9.97
CA THR A 204 3.42 13.15 -10.90
C THR A 204 4.75 12.45 -10.64
N GLY A 205 5.66 12.47 -11.62
CA GLY A 205 6.97 11.83 -11.53
C GLY A 205 7.05 10.52 -12.33
N GLU A 206 8.19 9.86 -12.25
CA GLU A 206 8.52 8.65 -13.02
C GLU A 206 9.02 7.55 -12.08
N GLY A 207 8.89 6.29 -12.52
CA GLY A 207 9.26 5.14 -11.71
C GLY A 207 8.49 5.12 -10.39
N PHE A 208 9.17 4.78 -9.32
CA PHE A 208 8.61 4.79 -7.96
C PHE A 208 8.87 6.08 -7.17
N GLY A 209 9.64 7.03 -7.72
CA GLY A 209 9.92 8.34 -7.11
C GLY A 209 8.86 9.36 -7.49
N LEU A 210 7.70 9.31 -6.82
CA LEU A 210 6.51 10.04 -7.18
C LEU A 210 6.18 11.13 -6.18
N ASP A 211 5.58 12.21 -6.69
CA ASP A 211 4.79 13.15 -5.90
C ASP A 211 3.31 12.78 -6.03
N ILE A 212 2.67 12.55 -4.91
CA ILE A 212 1.26 12.12 -4.80
C ILE A 212 0.53 13.11 -3.91
N GLU A 213 -0.54 13.68 -4.44
CA GLU A 213 -1.22 14.82 -3.82
C GLU A 213 -2.72 14.61 -3.85
N ASN A 214 -3.39 14.94 -2.75
CA ASN A 214 -4.85 15.07 -2.65
C ASN A 214 -5.21 16.37 -1.91
N GLN A 215 -6.46 16.57 -1.54
CA GLN A 215 -6.88 17.78 -0.83
C GLN A 215 -6.26 17.97 0.56
N PHE A 216 -5.74 16.92 1.20
CA PHE A 216 -5.24 16.94 2.58
C PHE A 216 -3.73 17.07 2.67
N PHE A 217 -3.00 16.42 1.76
CA PHE A 217 -1.54 16.39 1.82
C PHE A 217 -0.91 16.23 0.43
N LYS A 218 0.39 16.48 0.39
CA LYS A 218 1.29 16.07 -0.68
C LYS A 218 2.38 15.18 -0.09
N ALA A 219 2.49 13.97 -0.61
CA ALA A 219 3.53 13.01 -0.28
C ALA A 219 4.57 12.97 -1.39
N SER A 220 5.86 13.04 -1.04
CA SER A 220 6.96 12.92 -2.00
C SER A 220 7.78 11.67 -1.68
N LEU A 221 7.89 10.78 -2.65
CA LEU A 221 8.68 9.57 -2.55
C LEU A 221 10.06 9.75 -3.14
N SER A 222 11.06 9.20 -2.48
CA SER A 222 12.45 9.21 -2.93
C SER A 222 12.61 8.59 -4.30
N ARG A 223 13.29 9.29 -5.19
CA ARG A 223 13.61 8.78 -6.52
C ARG A 223 14.62 7.61 -6.50
N GLN A 224 15.39 7.51 -5.43
CA GLN A 224 16.40 6.46 -5.28
C GLN A 224 15.88 5.25 -4.53
N MET A 225 15.07 5.50 -3.49
CA MET A 225 14.67 4.47 -2.53
C MET A 225 13.19 4.13 -2.59
N GLY A 226 12.35 5.06 -3.07
CA GLY A 226 10.89 4.96 -3.03
C GLY A 226 10.31 5.14 -1.63
N GLN A 227 11.10 5.57 -0.66
CA GLN A 227 10.62 5.92 0.68
C GLN A 227 9.86 7.24 0.66
N LEU A 228 8.97 7.42 1.60
CA LEU A 228 8.37 8.71 1.83
C LEU A 228 9.42 9.66 2.45
N GLU A 229 9.87 10.65 1.69
CA GLU A 229 10.87 11.62 2.13
C GLU A 229 10.23 12.85 2.74
N ARG A 230 9.05 13.22 2.26
CA ARG A 230 8.38 14.46 2.63
C ARG A 230 6.88 14.29 2.60
N LEU A 231 6.22 14.85 3.61
CA LEU A 231 4.78 14.95 3.69
C LEU A 231 4.40 16.40 4.03
N THR A 232 3.76 17.10 3.10
CA THR A 232 3.29 18.47 3.32
C THR A 232 1.78 18.43 3.58
N LEU A 233 1.35 18.92 4.73
CA LEU A 233 -0.05 19.03 5.09
C LEU A 233 -0.64 20.29 4.46
N LYS A 234 -1.74 20.16 3.73
CA LYS A 234 -2.41 21.26 3.04
C LYS A 234 -3.36 21.99 3.97
N ARG A 235 -2.82 22.82 4.83
CA ARG A 235 -3.54 23.61 5.81
C ARG A 235 -2.99 25.02 5.89
N GLU A 236 -3.68 25.85 6.69
CA GLU A 236 -3.30 27.23 6.93
C GLU A 236 -1.82 27.38 7.37
N HIS A 237 -1.32 26.43 8.15
CA HIS A 237 0.06 26.46 8.65
C HIS A 237 1.06 25.70 7.76
N GLY A 238 0.58 24.93 6.78
CA GLY A 238 1.43 24.25 5.80
C GLY A 238 2.54 23.41 6.43
N LEU A 239 2.23 22.61 7.47
CA LEU A 239 3.24 21.81 8.15
C LEU A 239 3.89 20.84 7.18
N GLU A 240 5.20 20.97 7.05
CA GLU A 240 6.02 20.04 6.30
C GLU A 240 6.69 19.08 7.26
N LEU A 241 6.33 17.82 7.14
CA LEU A 241 6.98 16.74 7.85
C LEU A 241 8.10 16.21 6.95
N PHE A 242 9.32 16.38 7.37
CA PHE A 242 10.45 15.76 6.74
C PHE A 242 11.39 15.20 7.81
N SER A 243 12.13 14.22 7.43
CA SER A 243 13.05 13.57 8.32
C SER A 243 14.40 14.28 8.34
N GLY A 244 15.15 14.09 9.42
CA GLY A 244 16.48 14.62 9.58
C GLY A 244 16.59 15.74 10.58
N GLY A 245 15.86 15.62 11.69
CA GLY A 245 15.98 16.51 12.81
C GLY A 245 17.37 16.47 13.46
N GLU A 246 17.79 17.60 14.00
CA GLU A 246 19.02 17.72 14.77
C GLU A 246 19.08 16.67 15.89
N GLY A 247 20.18 15.98 16.00
CA GLY A 247 20.52 15.14 17.15
C GLY A 247 20.39 13.63 16.96
N HIS A 248 19.90 13.12 15.83
CA HIS A 248 19.74 11.68 15.64
C HIS A 248 20.91 10.99 14.92
N GLY A 249 21.78 11.73 14.22
CA GLY A 249 22.90 11.16 13.45
C GLY A 249 22.47 10.17 12.35
N GLU A 250 21.18 10.12 12.08
CA GLU A 250 20.57 9.21 11.13
C GLU A 250 20.24 9.96 9.85
N PRO A 251 20.42 9.32 8.68
CA PRO A 251 20.09 9.99 7.43
C PRO A 251 18.61 10.33 7.40
N PRO A 252 18.24 11.43 6.75
CA PRO A 252 16.88 11.81 6.57
C PRO A 252 16.10 10.70 5.87
N GLY A 253 15.03 10.24 6.44
CA GLY A 253 14.12 9.26 5.88
C GLY A 253 12.88 9.18 6.73
N ILE A 254 11.73 9.38 6.13
CA ILE A 254 10.47 8.95 6.68
C ILE A 254 10.29 7.54 6.16
N ASP A 255 9.97 6.58 7.03
CA ASP A 255 9.82 5.19 6.62
C ASP A 255 11.10 4.60 5.99
N TRP A 256 12.18 4.63 6.70
CA TRP A 256 13.31 3.78 6.32
C TRP A 256 13.31 2.51 7.15
N ALA A 257 12.21 1.91 7.10
CA ALA A 257 11.85 0.69 7.74
C ALA A 257 12.80 -0.43 7.39
N HIS A 258 13.15 -1.25 8.23
CA HIS A 258 13.88 -2.49 8.11
C HIS A 258 15.37 -2.33 8.39
N ASP A 259 15.69 -2.14 9.62
CA ASP A 259 17.01 -2.47 10.07
C ASP A 259 16.98 -3.75 10.90
N TYR A 260 17.99 -4.55 10.78
CA TYR A 260 18.28 -5.61 11.71
C TYR A 260 19.73 -5.57 12.12
N ILE A 261 19.99 -6.01 13.34
CA ILE A 261 21.35 -6.11 13.88
C ILE A 261 21.56 -7.59 14.18
N ASP A 262 22.59 -8.18 13.62
CA ASP A 262 22.93 -9.55 13.97
C ASP A 262 23.52 -9.64 15.40
N SER A 263 23.61 -10.85 15.94
CA SER A 263 24.06 -11.11 17.31
C SER A 263 25.49 -10.63 17.61
N GLY A 264 26.29 -10.41 16.58
CA GLY A 264 27.63 -9.84 16.71
C GLY A 264 27.66 -8.33 16.68
N GLY A 265 26.55 -7.67 16.46
CA GLY A 265 26.48 -6.20 16.29
C GLY A 265 27.15 -5.66 15.05
N PHE A 266 27.58 -6.53 14.13
CA PHE A 266 28.38 -6.18 12.97
C PHE A 266 27.56 -5.80 11.74
N GLN A 267 26.31 -6.21 11.66
CA GLN A 267 25.46 -5.91 10.51
C GLN A 267 24.24 -5.13 10.93
N LYS A 268 24.18 -3.91 10.45
CA LYS A 268 22.97 -3.10 10.48
C LYS A 268 22.50 -2.93 9.04
N LEU A 269 21.44 -3.63 8.67
CA LEU A 269 20.81 -3.48 7.38
C LEU A 269 19.71 -2.42 7.47
N ARG A 270 19.71 -1.52 6.52
CA ARG A 270 18.71 -0.47 6.41
C ARG A 270 18.20 -0.41 4.99
N VAL A 271 16.92 -0.27 4.81
CA VAL A 271 16.33 -0.03 3.48
C VAL A 271 16.49 1.43 3.05
N THR A 272 17.47 2.12 3.57
CA THR A 272 17.91 3.40 3.00
C THR A 272 18.65 3.22 1.68
N MET A 273 19.07 2.00 1.38
CA MET A 273 19.65 1.65 0.07
C MET A 273 19.26 0.23 -0.32
N TRP A 274 19.06 0.03 -1.59
CA TRP A 274 18.86 -1.29 -2.18
C TRP A 274 20.20 -1.84 -2.68
N ASP A 275 20.41 -3.16 -2.58
CA ASP A 275 21.61 -3.82 -3.12
C ASP A 275 21.71 -3.68 -4.65
N ALA A 276 20.54 -3.67 -5.31
CA ALA A 276 20.37 -3.33 -6.72
C ALA A 276 19.10 -2.48 -6.86
N CYS A 277 18.84 -1.90 -8.02
CA CYS A 277 17.55 -1.25 -8.26
C CYS A 277 16.41 -2.23 -7.95
N PRO A 278 15.49 -1.89 -7.06
CA PRO A 278 14.40 -2.78 -6.73
C PRO A 278 13.47 -2.95 -7.93
N ASP A 279 12.77 -4.07 -7.96
CA ASP A 279 11.60 -4.18 -8.81
C ASP A 279 10.47 -3.32 -8.23
N TYR A 280 9.57 -2.86 -9.07
CA TYR A 280 8.48 -2.01 -8.60
C TYR A 280 7.24 -2.11 -9.49
N GLU A 281 6.13 -1.74 -8.91
CA GLU A 281 4.84 -1.58 -9.57
C GLU A 281 4.22 -0.25 -9.17
N VAL A 282 3.66 0.46 -10.13
CA VAL A 282 2.92 1.70 -9.89
C VAL A 282 1.55 1.60 -10.54
N VAL A 283 0.52 1.70 -9.73
CA VAL A 283 -0.86 1.82 -10.20
C VAL A 283 -1.30 3.26 -10.04
N ARG A 284 -1.79 3.88 -11.10
CA ARG A 284 -2.33 5.24 -11.09
C ARG A 284 -3.79 5.19 -11.49
N GLY A 285 -4.66 5.78 -10.70
CA GLY A 285 -6.08 5.82 -11.01
C GLY A 285 -6.82 6.92 -10.27
N PRO A 286 -8.12 7.05 -10.54
CA PRO A 286 -8.90 8.14 -9.98
C PRO A 286 -9.19 7.99 -8.48
N LEU A 287 -9.12 6.79 -7.93
CA LEU A 287 -9.43 6.54 -6.51
C LEU A 287 -8.20 6.23 -5.68
N CYS A 288 -7.17 5.65 -6.28
CA CYS A 288 -5.99 5.19 -5.56
C CYS A 288 -4.75 5.25 -6.43
N THR A 289 -3.65 5.72 -5.84
CA THR A 289 -2.29 5.49 -6.35
C THR A 289 -1.60 4.48 -5.46
N ILE A 290 -1.08 3.41 -6.05
CA ILE A 290 -0.31 2.37 -5.38
C ILE A 290 1.13 2.45 -5.86
N VAL A 291 2.07 2.43 -4.92
CA VAL A 291 3.51 2.35 -5.22
C VAL A 291 4.07 1.20 -4.42
N ARG A 292 4.43 0.12 -5.09
CA ARG A 292 5.01 -1.08 -4.50
C ARG A 292 6.43 -1.25 -5.02
N ARG A 293 7.34 -1.64 -4.16
CA ARG A 293 8.73 -1.94 -4.50
C ARG A 293 9.24 -3.10 -3.67
N TRP A 294 10.09 -3.93 -4.25
CA TRP A 294 10.62 -5.11 -3.57
C TRP A 294 12.03 -5.43 -4.01
N GLY A 295 12.78 -6.04 -3.11
CA GLY A 295 14.18 -6.39 -3.35
C GLY A 295 14.94 -6.72 -2.08
N PHE A 296 16.24 -6.64 -2.19
CA PHE A 296 17.16 -6.86 -1.08
C PHE A 296 17.77 -5.54 -0.61
N PRO A 297 17.70 -5.24 0.69
CA PRO A 297 18.38 -4.07 1.24
C PRO A 297 19.89 -4.25 1.19
N TYR A 298 20.59 -3.15 1.04
CA TYR A 298 22.04 -3.10 1.08
C TYR A 298 22.54 -2.88 2.50
N SER A 299 23.60 -3.59 2.91
CA SER A 299 24.28 -3.33 4.17
C SER A 299 25.41 -2.31 4.00
N PRO A 300 25.29 -1.10 4.55
CA PRO A 300 26.34 -0.10 4.44
C PRO A 300 27.57 -0.40 5.30
N VAL A 301 27.45 -1.30 6.28
CA VAL A 301 28.50 -1.54 7.27
C VAL A 301 29.57 -2.49 6.77
N HIS A 302 29.21 -3.46 5.92
CA HIS A 302 30.15 -4.41 5.36
C HIS A 302 29.77 -4.82 3.92
N PRO A 303 30.21 -4.07 2.92
CA PRO A 303 29.95 -4.41 1.51
C PRO A 303 30.60 -5.73 1.06
N VAL A 304 31.45 -6.32 1.89
CA VAL A 304 32.14 -7.60 1.62
C VAL A 304 31.33 -8.80 2.13
N PHE A 305 30.39 -8.58 3.05
CA PHE A 305 29.57 -9.66 3.57
C PHE A 305 28.32 -9.87 2.74
N SER A 306 28.22 -11.04 2.29
CA SER A 306 27.20 -11.77 1.55
C SER A 306 25.86 -11.06 1.28
N PRO A 307 25.14 -11.48 0.25
CA PRO A 307 23.84 -10.92 -0.09
C PRO A 307 22.90 -10.88 1.12
N SER A 308 22.06 -9.86 1.15
CA SER A 308 21.03 -9.68 2.16
C SER A 308 20.32 -10.99 2.48
N ARG A 309 19.94 -11.15 3.72
CA ARG A 309 19.22 -12.31 4.25
C ARG A 309 17.72 -12.09 4.30
N LEU A 310 17.30 -10.84 4.10
CA LEU A 310 15.90 -10.44 4.04
C LEU A 310 15.54 -10.00 2.64
N HIS A 311 14.48 -10.56 2.10
CA HIS A 311 13.74 -10.00 0.98
C HIS A 311 12.64 -9.11 1.54
N ILE A 312 12.50 -7.92 0.99
CA ILE A 312 11.57 -6.91 1.49
C ILE A 312 10.65 -6.47 0.38
N ASP A 313 9.38 -6.34 0.68
CA ASP A 313 8.32 -5.85 -0.18
C ASP A 313 7.56 -4.77 0.57
N ILE A 314 7.45 -3.57 -0.02
CA ILE A 314 6.81 -2.42 0.59
C ILE A 314 5.84 -1.80 -0.39
N GLU A 315 4.61 -1.57 0.06
CA GLU A 315 3.54 -0.95 -0.70
C GLU A 315 2.97 0.25 0.04
N TYR A 316 2.88 1.39 -0.65
CA TYR A 316 2.07 2.52 -0.24
C TYR A 316 0.79 2.59 -1.05
N ARG A 317 -0.31 2.97 -0.39
CA ARG A 317 -1.61 3.26 -1.01
C ARG A 317 -2.12 4.61 -0.58
N PHE A 318 -2.22 5.53 -1.54
CA PHE A 318 -2.75 6.87 -1.35
C PHE A 318 -4.12 6.96 -2.01
N TYR A 319 -5.11 7.49 -1.29
CA TYR A 319 -6.49 7.51 -1.75
C TYR A 319 -6.97 8.93 -2.08
N ALA A 320 -7.84 9.04 -3.07
CA ALA A 320 -8.58 10.27 -3.32
C ALA A 320 -9.52 10.59 -2.15
N GLY A 321 -9.58 11.86 -1.76
CA GLY A 321 -10.53 12.34 -0.77
C GLY A 321 -10.31 11.87 0.66
N LEU A 322 -9.20 11.18 0.97
CA LEU A 322 -8.94 10.67 2.31
C LEU A 322 -7.69 11.31 2.95
N PRO A 323 -7.77 11.65 4.26
CA PRO A 323 -6.66 12.27 4.98
C PRO A 323 -5.62 11.28 5.50
N TRP A 324 -5.69 10.04 5.06
CA TRP A 324 -4.80 8.96 5.48
C TRP A 324 -4.38 8.11 4.29
N PHE A 325 -3.30 7.39 4.46
CA PHE A 325 -2.78 6.44 3.51
C PHE A 325 -2.34 5.15 4.21
N HIS A 326 -2.22 4.06 3.46
CA HIS A 326 -1.71 2.80 3.99
C HIS A 326 -0.25 2.58 3.60
N LYS A 327 0.48 1.93 4.48
CA LYS A 327 1.71 1.21 4.17
C LYS A 327 1.54 -0.24 4.54
N SER A 328 1.94 -1.13 3.65
CA SER A 328 2.08 -2.56 3.92
C SER A 328 3.50 -2.97 3.63
N SER A 329 4.03 -3.86 4.45
CA SER A 329 5.35 -4.43 4.23
C SER A 329 5.39 -5.91 4.52
N SER A 330 6.32 -6.58 3.89
CA SER A 330 6.62 -7.98 4.10
C SER A 330 8.13 -8.16 4.14
N MET A 331 8.63 -8.82 5.20
CA MET A 331 10.04 -9.19 5.32
C MET A 331 10.14 -10.71 5.34
N GLN A 332 10.78 -11.28 4.34
CA GLN A 332 11.01 -12.72 4.24
C GLN A 332 12.48 -13.05 4.49
N ALA A 333 12.73 -13.90 5.47
CA ALA A 333 14.05 -14.47 5.69
C ALA A 333 14.36 -15.49 4.59
N VAL A 334 15.37 -15.23 3.76
CA VAL A 334 15.79 -16.13 2.67
C VAL A 334 16.95 -17.06 3.09
N LYS A 335 17.48 -16.85 4.29
CA LYS A 335 18.52 -17.67 4.93
C LYS A 335 18.32 -17.60 6.44
N ASN A 336 18.76 -18.66 7.14
CA ASN A 336 18.84 -18.63 8.61
C ASN A 336 19.83 -17.54 9.05
N PHE A 337 19.48 -16.79 10.06
CA PHE A 337 20.39 -15.86 10.73
C PHE A 337 19.93 -15.51 12.13
N GLU A 338 20.86 -14.98 12.92
CA GLU A 338 20.56 -14.43 14.24
C GLU A 338 20.33 -12.93 14.11
N ALA A 339 19.23 -12.45 14.69
CA ALA A 339 18.90 -11.04 14.72
C ALA A 339 18.67 -10.57 16.16
N GLU A 340 19.28 -9.46 16.56
CA GLU A 340 19.03 -8.86 17.88
C GLU A 340 17.83 -7.93 17.85
N ALA A 341 17.62 -7.27 16.73
CA ALA A 341 16.48 -6.40 16.51
C ALA A 341 16.05 -6.48 15.04
N LEU A 342 14.76 -6.52 14.84
CA LEU A 342 14.12 -6.38 13.55
C LEU A 342 13.06 -5.30 13.71
N ARG A 343 13.20 -4.23 12.94
CA ARG A 343 12.31 -3.08 12.99
C ARG A 343 11.68 -2.86 11.63
N ASP A 344 10.50 -2.33 11.64
CA ASP A 344 9.80 -1.86 10.47
C ASP A 344 9.24 -0.46 10.75
N ASP A 345 8.90 0.26 9.69
CA ASP A 345 8.12 1.47 9.78
C ASP A 345 8.75 2.56 10.65
N GLU A 346 10.01 2.85 10.43
CA GLU A 346 10.68 3.90 11.19
C GLU A 346 10.39 5.28 10.60
N TRP A 347 9.75 6.12 11.39
CA TRP A 347 9.42 7.50 11.07
C TRP A 347 10.23 8.43 11.96
N VAL A 348 10.96 9.34 11.37
CA VAL A 348 11.80 10.29 12.07
C VAL A 348 11.43 11.70 11.64
N PHE A 349 10.94 12.50 12.58
CA PHE A 349 10.57 13.88 12.36
C PHE A 349 11.56 14.84 13.00
N SER A 350 11.55 16.10 12.55
CA SER A 350 12.24 17.18 13.23
C SER A 350 11.74 17.31 14.66
N GLY A 351 12.64 17.43 15.63
CA GLY A 351 12.32 17.55 17.05
C GLY A 351 11.50 18.77 17.45
N GLN A 352 11.25 19.69 16.52
CA GLN A 352 10.44 20.89 16.73
C GLN A 352 9.05 20.80 16.06
N SER A 353 8.77 19.74 15.31
CA SER A 353 7.49 19.60 14.60
C SER A 353 6.31 19.33 15.54
N PHE A 354 6.56 18.77 16.71
CA PHE A 354 5.51 18.32 17.62
C PHE A 354 5.81 18.72 19.09
N THR A 355 4.75 18.87 19.87
CA THR A 355 4.83 19.23 21.30
C THR A 355 4.50 18.09 22.23
N ASP A 356 3.72 17.11 21.77
CA ASP A 356 3.22 16.01 22.59
C ASP A 356 3.18 14.68 21.82
N VAL A 357 3.22 13.60 22.59
CA VAL A 357 2.87 12.25 22.12
C VAL A 357 1.36 12.08 22.23
N VAL A 358 0.77 11.41 21.24
CA VAL A 358 -0.62 10.97 21.25
C VAL A 358 -0.66 9.46 21.06
N TRP A 359 -1.53 8.77 21.80
CA TRP A 359 -1.58 7.33 21.73
C TRP A 359 -2.96 6.77 22.06
N MET A 360 -3.22 5.58 21.57
CA MET A 360 -4.46 4.84 21.77
C MET A 360 -4.14 3.44 22.30
N GLY A 361 -4.71 3.14 23.47
CA GLY A 361 -4.60 1.83 24.09
C GLY A 361 -5.63 0.83 23.58
N PRO A 362 -5.63 -0.42 24.08
CA PRO A 362 -6.59 -1.46 23.69
C PRO A 362 -8.05 -1.12 23.94
N ASP A 363 -8.32 -0.15 24.81
CA ASP A 363 -9.65 0.36 25.10
C ASP A 363 -10.18 1.36 24.07
N GLY A 364 -9.40 1.64 23.01
CA GLY A 364 -9.76 2.53 21.91
C GLY A 364 -9.82 4.00 22.29
N LYS A 365 -9.33 4.38 23.51
CA LYS A 365 -9.33 5.78 23.94
C LYS A 365 -8.03 6.47 23.54
N LEU A 366 -8.19 7.62 22.93
CA LEU A 366 -7.09 8.52 22.57
C LEU A 366 -6.63 9.28 23.80
N ARG A 367 -5.29 9.39 23.96
CA ARG A 367 -4.65 10.08 25.10
C ARG A 367 -3.50 10.92 24.60
N ILE A 368 -3.25 12.02 25.30
CA ILE A 368 -2.12 12.91 25.06
C ILE A 368 -1.13 12.79 26.23
N GLY A 369 0.16 12.76 25.93
CA GLY A 369 1.23 12.64 26.90
C GLY A 369 1.96 11.31 26.82
N GLU A 370 2.78 10.99 27.80
CA GLU A 370 3.55 9.75 27.81
C GLU A 370 2.65 8.50 27.86
N VAL A 371 3.08 7.47 27.14
CA VAL A 371 2.38 6.18 27.16
C VAL A 371 2.54 5.52 28.52
N ASP A 372 1.42 5.15 29.14
CA ASP A 372 1.41 4.35 30.37
C ASP A 372 2.20 3.03 30.12
N PRO A 373 3.23 2.72 30.92
CA PRO A 373 4.07 1.55 30.71
C PRO A 373 3.30 0.23 30.54
N LYS A 374 2.13 0.09 31.16
CA LYS A 374 1.29 -1.11 31.05
C LYS A 374 0.70 -1.33 29.64
N TYR A 375 0.63 -0.27 28.81
CA TYR A 375 0.09 -0.35 27.43
C TYR A 375 1.18 -0.36 26.38
N LYS A 376 2.45 -0.19 26.75
CA LYS A 376 3.55 -0.02 25.81
C LYS A 376 3.64 -1.12 24.74
N ASP A 377 3.27 -2.34 25.09
CA ASP A 377 3.32 -3.50 24.20
C ASP A 377 1.95 -3.83 23.58
N HIS A 378 0.94 -2.97 23.78
CA HIS A 378 -0.44 -3.19 23.33
C HIS A 378 -1.08 -1.90 22.82
N LEU A 379 -0.33 -1.07 22.16
CA LEU A 379 -0.86 0.15 21.54
C LEU A 379 -1.63 -0.19 20.27
N TRP A 380 -2.76 0.46 20.10
CA TRP A 380 -3.54 0.42 18.87
C TRP A 380 -3.07 1.46 17.87
N GLY A 381 -2.55 2.56 18.38
CA GLY A 381 -1.93 3.61 17.62
C GLY A 381 -1.05 4.49 18.48
N VAL A 382 -0.08 5.13 17.85
CA VAL A 382 0.77 6.13 18.48
C VAL A 382 1.23 7.15 17.45
N GLY A 383 1.45 8.36 17.89
CA GLY A 383 1.92 9.42 17.04
C GLY A 383 2.27 10.66 17.81
N PHE A 384 2.29 11.77 17.11
CA PHE A 384 2.71 13.05 17.63
C PHE A 384 1.68 14.13 17.29
N PHE A 385 1.65 15.13 18.14
CA PHE A 385 0.70 16.21 18.08
C PHE A 385 1.37 17.54 18.45
N ASN A 386 0.97 18.60 17.78
CA ASN A 386 1.37 19.96 18.08
C ASN A 386 0.20 20.75 18.65
N LYS A 387 0.34 21.21 19.90
CA LYS A 387 -0.72 21.94 20.62
C LYS A 387 -1.09 23.28 19.98
N GLU A 388 -0.15 23.93 19.34
CA GLU A 388 -0.36 25.25 18.74
C GLU A 388 -1.01 25.12 17.36
N SER A 389 -0.37 24.40 16.46
CA SER A 389 -0.86 24.24 15.08
C SER A 389 -1.99 23.22 14.94
N LYS A 390 -2.22 22.39 15.96
CA LYS A 390 -3.18 21.26 15.93
C LYS A 390 -2.84 20.19 14.90
N ASP A 391 -1.63 20.20 14.39
CA ASP A 391 -1.18 19.18 13.46
C ASP A 391 -0.84 17.88 14.19
N SER A 392 -1.14 16.78 13.55
CA SER A 392 -0.81 15.45 14.05
C SER A 392 -0.30 14.54 12.96
N PHE A 393 0.48 13.56 13.36
CA PHE A 393 0.83 12.40 12.56
C PHE A 393 0.70 11.17 13.45
N ILE A 394 -0.23 10.29 13.10
CA ILE A 394 -0.59 9.13 13.90
C ILE A 394 -0.48 7.88 13.06
N ALA A 395 0.25 6.89 13.55
CA ALA A 395 0.27 5.55 13.02
C ALA A 395 -0.77 4.68 13.74
N LEU A 396 -1.62 4.01 12.97
CA LEU A 396 -2.59 3.03 13.44
C LEU A 396 -2.19 1.63 12.95
N PHE A 397 -2.14 0.67 13.86
CA PHE A 397 -1.87 -0.72 13.52
C PHE A 397 -3.12 -1.41 13.01
N LEU A 398 -3.07 -1.96 11.82
CA LEU A 398 -4.18 -2.67 11.21
C LEU A 398 -3.96 -4.17 11.18
N GLU A 399 -2.78 -4.62 10.81
CA GLU A 399 -2.47 -6.02 10.66
C GLU A 399 -0.98 -6.29 10.91
N HIS A 400 -0.70 -7.30 11.73
CA HIS A 400 0.63 -7.80 11.98
C HIS A 400 0.59 -9.32 12.06
N LYS A 401 1.37 -9.99 11.24
CA LYS A 401 1.44 -11.44 11.18
C LYS A 401 2.89 -11.90 11.11
N ALA A 402 3.17 -13.01 11.74
CA ALA A 402 4.44 -13.71 11.62
C ALA A 402 4.16 -15.16 11.23
N GLU A 403 4.73 -15.59 10.12
CA GLU A 403 4.65 -16.95 9.61
C GLU A 403 6.01 -17.63 9.72
N GLY A 404 6.01 -18.93 9.96
CA GLY A 404 7.26 -19.70 10.13
C GLY A 404 8.01 -19.41 11.44
N LEU A 405 7.37 -18.73 12.40
CA LEU A 405 7.87 -18.47 13.75
C LEU A 405 6.88 -19.00 14.78
N PRO A 406 6.89 -20.31 15.08
CA PRO A 406 5.88 -20.95 15.91
C PRO A 406 5.79 -20.41 17.34
N GLU A 407 6.82 -19.75 17.81
CA GLU A 407 6.89 -19.19 19.15
C GLU A 407 6.19 -17.81 19.26
N LEU A 408 5.95 -17.15 18.15
CA LEU A 408 5.16 -15.90 18.08
C LEU A 408 3.65 -16.16 18.00
N LYS A 409 3.15 -17.04 18.84
CA LYS A 409 1.80 -17.62 18.70
C LYS A 409 0.63 -16.63 18.76
N HIS A 410 0.76 -15.45 19.32
CA HIS A 410 -0.43 -14.65 19.66
C HIS A 410 -0.43 -13.19 19.28
N SER A 411 0.68 -12.67 18.94
CA SER A 411 0.76 -11.29 18.55
C SER A 411 2.07 -11.11 17.84
N GLY A 412 2.24 -11.75 16.73
CA GLY A 412 3.31 -11.34 15.84
C GLY A 412 3.31 -9.81 15.65
N ALA A 413 2.42 -9.16 16.38
CA ALA A 413 2.28 -7.72 16.46
C ALA A 413 3.60 -7.12 16.92
N PRO A 414 4.20 -6.25 16.09
CA PRO A 414 5.33 -5.48 16.52
C PRO A 414 4.93 -4.57 17.67
N THR A 415 5.86 -4.37 18.57
CA THR A 415 5.70 -3.35 19.59
C THR A 415 6.01 -2.01 18.96
N MET A 416 5.07 -1.08 19.04
CA MET A 416 5.33 0.30 18.68
C MET A 416 6.26 0.92 19.70
N SER A 417 7.36 1.43 19.24
CA SER A 417 8.30 2.18 20.03
C SER A 417 8.33 3.62 19.55
N TYR A 418 8.53 4.54 20.47
CA TYR A 418 8.68 5.96 20.15
C TYR A 418 9.76 6.60 21.00
N ARG A 419 10.35 7.66 20.46
CA ARG A 419 11.19 8.58 21.21
C ARG A 419 10.58 9.97 21.11
N TRP A 420 10.66 10.68 22.20
CA TRP A 420 10.11 12.03 22.34
C TRP A 420 10.52 13.01 21.21
N HIS A 421 11.65 12.81 20.62
CA HIS A 421 12.14 13.68 19.54
C HIS A 421 11.41 13.51 18.20
N GLY A 422 10.24 12.90 18.18
CA GLY A 422 9.48 12.68 16.97
C GLY A 422 9.95 11.47 16.18
N GLN A 423 10.42 10.44 16.85
CA GLN A 423 10.76 9.16 16.23
C GLN A 423 9.80 8.08 16.71
N LEU A 424 9.22 7.35 15.77
CA LEU A 424 8.46 6.13 16.05
C LEU A 424 8.86 5.01 15.11
N TRP A 425 8.73 3.78 15.57
CA TRP A 425 9.03 2.59 14.77
C TRP A 425 8.34 1.35 15.34
N SER A 426 8.07 0.38 14.47
CA SER A 426 7.65 -0.95 14.87
C SER A 426 8.85 -1.82 15.19
N ARG A 427 8.72 -2.66 16.21
CA ARG A 427 9.74 -3.63 16.58
C ARG A 427 9.14 -5.01 16.73
N TYR A 428 9.67 -5.96 15.99
CA TYR A 428 9.30 -7.36 16.13
C TYR A 428 10.01 -7.99 17.33
N PRO A 429 9.27 -8.57 18.27
CA PRO A 429 9.86 -9.37 19.34
C PRO A 429 10.32 -10.71 18.77
N LEU A 430 11.62 -10.90 18.59
CA LEU A 430 12.19 -12.16 18.11
C LEU A 430 12.54 -13.05 19.31
N PRO A 431 11.81 -14.14 19.53
CA PRO A 431 12.17 -15.10 20.56
C PRO A 431 13.45 -15.81 20.16
N GLY A 432 14.36 -15.99 21.11
CA GLY A 432 15.61 -16.70 20.89
C GLY A 432 16.58 -16.08 19.90
N LYS A 433 16.26 -14.90 19.35
CA LYS A 433 17.07 -14.17 18.38
C LYS A 433 17.29 -14.89 17.04
N HIS A 434 16.75 -16.07 16.86
CA HIS A 434 16.89 -16.85 15.62
C HIS A 434 15.75 -16.57 14.64
N LEU A 435 16.11 -16.21 13.41
CA LEU A 435 15.16 -16.05 12.30
C LEU A 435 15.44 -17.14 11.25
N PRO A 436 14.56 -18.16 11.14
CA PRO A 436 14.76 -19.25 10.18
C PRO A 436 14.45 -18.80 8.75
N ALA A 437 15.14 -19.41 7.80
CA ALA A 437 14.79 -19.24 6.38
C ALA A 437 13.33 -19.66 6.14
N GLY A 438 12.62 -18.85 5.34
CA GLY A 438 11.19 -19.03 5.08
C GLY A 438 10.28 -18.32 6.07
N ALA A 439 10.78 -17.78 7.18
CA ALA A 439 9.98 -16.93 8.05
C ALA A 439 9.57 -15.66 7.35
N VAL A 440 8.31 -15.26 7.51
CA VAL A 440 7.75 -14.03 6.93
C VAL A 440 7.09 -13.19 8.01
N LEU A 441 7.41 -11.92 8.02
CA LEU A 441 6.79 -10.93 8.89
C LEU A 441 6.01 -9.94 8.02
N HIS A 442 4.73 -9.76 8.34
CA HIS A 442 3.83 -8.85 7.63
C HIS A 442 3.37 -7.73 8.53
N GLU A 443 3.32 -6.54 7.97
CA GLU A 443 2.80 -5.35 8.63
C GLU A 443 1.91 -4.57 7.68
N LYS A 444 0.78 -4.05 8.20
CA LYS A 444 -0.06 -3.08 7.53
C LYS A 444 -0.49 -2.02 8.52
N ASN A 445 -0.17 -0.78 8.22
CA ASN A 445 -0.50 0.38 9.02
C ASN A 445 -1.28 1.41 8.21
N ALA A 446 -2.09 2.22 8.90
CA ALA A 446 -2.62 3.46 8.38
C ALA A 446 -1.90 4.63 9.03
N TYR A 447 -1.59 5.65 8.23
CA TYR A 447 -1.00 6.88 8.68
C TYR A 447 -1.98 8.01 8.46
N VAL A 448 -2.33 8.68 9.55
CA VAL A 448 -3.33 9.74 9.57
C VAL A 448 -2.65 11.08 9.81
N ALA A 449 -2.88 12.02 8.90
CA ALA A 449 -2.36 13.37 8.96
C ALA A 449 -3.52 14.37 9.01
N LEU A 450 -4.19 14.46 10.16
CA LEU A 450 -5.38 15.30 10.37
C LEU A 450 -5.12 16.38 11.42
N PRO A 451 -5.89 17.49 11.37
CA PRO A 451 -5.99 18.36 12.54
C PRO A 451 -6.60 17.60 13.70
N PHE A 452 -5.94 17.72 14.80
CA PHE A 452 -6.33 17.08 16.01
C PHE A 452 -6.67 18.16 17.04
N THR A 453 -7.93 18.33 17.35
CA THR A 453 -8.39 19.46 18.18
C THR A 453 -8.57 19.09 19.64
N THR A 454 -8.99 17.88 19.92
CA THR A 454 -9.20 17.34 21.28
C THR A 454 -8.93 15.84 21.32
N ALA A 455 -8.72 15.29 22.53
CA ALA A 455 -8.60 13.84 22.71
C ALA A 455 -9.88 13.06 22.38
N GLU A 456 -10.98 13.73 22.14
CA GLU A 456 -12.30 13.15 21.85
C GLU A 456 -12.66 13.23 20.35
N GLY A 457 -11.93 13.98 19.57
CA GLY A 457 -12.13 14.20 18.12
C GLY A 457 -10.96 13.84 17.32
#